data_84b3e218f0ecf7b1050f18deb0f789d5
#
_entry.id   84b3e218f0ecf7b1050f18deb0f789d5
#
_cell.length_a   1.000
_cell.length_b   1.000
_cell.length_c   1.000
_cell.angle_alpha   90.00
_cell.angle_beta   90.00
_cell.angle_gamma   90.00
#
_symmetry.space_group_name_H-M   'P 1'
#
loop_
_entity.id
_entity.type
_entity.pdbx_description
1 polymer ?
#
loop_
_entity_poly.entity_id
_entity_poly.type
_entity_poly.pdbx_seq_one_letter_code
_entity_poly.pdbx_strand_id
1 'polypeptide(L)'
;MSYDERIFGADRRRRYNRLATLGGFLAAALPFVLGFLTLRFLYPEDTGPVPTIIAIAALAIAPLGTWLVHNRLALVGNLHLRDRLADKLQEQGEALPEGVEPIFVGFSPGEEQLLWDGDTDRDIGFLAAWGDALVYRGDEFEWFLPRDRIDIIEPMQPAAGISRIRIRWHAPRQRNRSFTIVSREASDLREAREATHALLQQLYAWVARPPATENAPPKLGMPPSEVSGGKRVDTAPGGSCAVMLAVTAATTVGAWQVGGPFVADEKYAHAILAAGCVFAIGFGAINAIMRLLLWAEEQDAAEDAA
;
A
#
# COMPACT_ATOMS: atom_id res chain seq x y z
N MET A 1 9.51 -26.79 -6.03
CA MET A 1 8.73 -26.17 -4.93
C MET A 1 7.28 -26.09 -5.36
N SER A 2 6.36 -26.68 -4.62
CA SER A 2 4.92 -26.63 -4.94
C SER A 2 4.43 -25.21 -4.74
N TYR A 3 3.60 -24.70 -5.65
CA TYR A 3 2.99 -23.36 -5.62
C TYR A 3 2.14 -23.11 -4.35
N ASP A 4 1.87 -24.16 -3.59
CA ASP A 4 0.97 -24.16 -2.42
C ASP A 4 1.67 -23.76 -1.09
N GLU A 5 2.98 -23.55 -1.11
CA GLU A 5 3.77 -23.26 0.10
C GLU A 5 4.08 -21.77 0.34
N ARG A 6 3.61 -20.86 -0.55
CA ARG A 6 3.91 -19.44 -0.38
C ARG A 6 3.08 -18.80 0.73
N ILE A 7 3.77 -18.16 1.66
CA ILE A 7 3.13 -17.45 2.77
C ILE A 7 2.49 -16.15 2.27
N PHE A 8 3.15 -15.46 1.33
CA PHE A 8 2.73 -14.17 0.79
C PHE A 8 2.46 -14.22 -0.72
N GLY A 9 1.61 -15.14 -1.15
CA GLY A 9 1.26 -15.28 -2.56
C GLY A 9 0.37 -14.15 -3.08
N ALA A 10 0.39 -13.94 -4.41
CA ALA A 10 -0.39 -12.90 -5.09
C ALA A 10 -1.90 -12.94 -4.75
N ASP A 11 -2.48 -14.14 -4.60
CA ASP A 11 -3.90 -14.29 -4.27
C ASP A 11 -4.21 -13.81 -2.84
N ARG A 12 -3.33 -14.07 -1.87
CA ARG A 12 -3.49 -13.58 -0.50
C ARG A 12 -3.41 -12.06 -0.49
N ARG A 13 -2.43 -11.46 -1.18
CA ARG A 13 -2.28 -10.02 -1.33
C ARG A 13 -3.51 -9.39 -1.97
N ARG A 14 -4.04 -9.97 -3.06
CA ARG A 14 -5.25 -9.48 -3.73
C ARG A 14 -6.48 -9.54 -2.82
N ARG A 15 -6.69 -10.65 -2.11
CA ARG A 15 -7.80 -10.75 -1.13
C ARG A 15 -7.68 -9.70 -0.06
N TYR A 16 -6.49 -9.48 0.41
CA TYR A 16 -6.16 -8.53 1.44
C TYR A 16 -6.47 -7.10 1.01
N ASN A 17 -5.95 -6.69 -0.14
CA ASN A 17 -6.20 -5.38 -0.71
C ASN A 17 -7.70 -5.14 -0.98
N ARG A 18 -8.44 -6.19 -1.38
CA ARG A 18 -9.90 -6.11 -1.50
C ARG A 18 -10.59 -5.86 -0.16
N LEU A 19 -10.19 -6.55 0.89
CA LEU A 19 -10.73 -6.36 2.23
C LEU A 19 -10.42 -4.97 2.79
N ALA A 20 -9.19 -4.48 2.60
CA ALA A 20 -8.81 -3.14 3.00
C ALA A 20 -9.63 -2.06 2.27
N THR A 21 -9.84 -2.22 0.95
CA THR A 21 -10.68 -1.30 0.17
C THR A 21 -12.14 -1.36 0.61
N LEU A 22 -12.70 -2.55 0.79
CA LEU A 22 -14.08 -2.70 1.26
C LEU A 22 -14.24 -2.11 2.65
N GLY A 23 -13.30 -2.36 3.55
CA GLY A 23 -13.27 -1.77 4.89
C GLY A 23 -13.24 -0.25 4.86
N GLY A 24 -12.39 0.34 4.03
CA GLY A 24 -12.32 1.79 3.83
C GLY A 24 -13.60 2.37 3.26
N PHE A 25 -14.19 1.71 2.26
CA PHE A 25 -15.48 2.11 1.70
C PHE A 25 -16.60 2.05 2.75
N LEU A 26 -16.70 0.95 3.49
CA LEU A 26 -17.72 0.81 4.55
C LEU A 26 -17.53 1.85 5.65
N ALA A 27 -16.29 2.12 6.06
CA ALA A 27 -15.99 3.14 7.06
C ALA A 27 -16.40 4.55 6.60
N ALA A 28 -16.26 4.84 5.31
CA ALA A 28 -16.70 6.10 4.72
C ALA A 28 -18.23 6.19 4.57
N ALA A 29 -18.90 5.11 4.13
CA ALA A 29 -20.29 5.12 3.76
C ALA A 29 -21.25 4.91 4.94
N LEU A 30 -20.94 3.96 5.84
CA LEU A 30 -21.86 3.56 6.92
C LEU A 30 -22.32 4.71 7.81
N PRO A 31 -21.49 5.67 8.25
CA PRO A 31 -21.94 6.77 9.08
C PRO A 31 -23.03 7.61 8.40
N PHE A 32 -22.88 7.86 7.09
CA PHE A 32 -23.88 8.62 6.33
C PHE A 32 -25.16 7.81 6.09
N VAL A 33 -25.03 6.54 5.70
CA VAL A 33 -26.19 5.67 5.47
C VAL A 33 -27.01 5.47 6.75
N LEU A 34 -26.34 5.11 7.85
CA LEU A 34 -27.02 4.94 9.14
C LEU A 34 -27.62 6.24 9.65
N GLY A 35 -26.89 7.35 9.55
CA GLY A 35 -27.38 8.66 9.91
C GLY A 35 -28.63 9.04 9.09
N PHE A 36 -28.58 8.88 7.76
CA PHE A 36 -29.71 9.17 6.89
C PHE A 36 -30.95 8.32 7.22
N LEU A 37 -30.76 7.02 7.40
CA LEU A 37 -31.86 6.12 7.78
C LEU A 37 -32.43 6.50 9.14
N THR A 38 -31.58 6.82 10.12
CA THR A 38 -32.03 7.28 11.44
C THR A 38 -32.87 8.52 11.33
N LEU A 39 -32.43 9.54 10.58
CA LEU A 39 -33.21 10.75 10.38
C LEU A 39 -34.52 10.47 9.64
N ARG A 40 -34.46 9.68 8.57
CA ARG A 40 -35.63 9.38 7.73
C ARG A 40 -36.77 8.71 8.51
N PHE A 41 -36.43 7.82 9.46
CA PHE A 41 -37.42 7.04 10.20
C PHE A 41 -37.78 7.64 11.55
N LEU A 42 -36.81 8.26 12.26
CA LEU A 42 -37.05 8.75 13.63
C LEU A 42 -37.27 10.27 13.72
N TYR A 43 -36.74 11.03 12.75
CA TYR A 43 -36.77 12.50 12.77
C TYR A 43 -37.14 13.07 11.38
N PRO A 44 -38.30 12.73 10.82
CA PRO A 44 -38.64 13.09 9.44
C PRO A 44 -38.76 14.60 9.20
N GLU A 45 -39.03 15.39 10.26
CA GLU A 45 -39.26 16.83 10.16
C GLU A 45 -38.01 17.67 10.37
N ASP A 46 -36.85 17.03 10.65
CA ASP A 46 -35.55 17.72 10.89
C ASP A 46 -35.62 18.83 11.96
N THR A 47 -36.48 18.67 12.93
CA THR A 47 -36.69 19.66 14.00
C THR A 47 -35.82 19.38 15.21
N GLY A 48 -35.25 20.46 15.81
CA GLY A 48 -34.43 20.37 16.99
C GLY A 48 -32.94 20.06 16.73
N PRO A 49 -32.16 19.87 17.79
CA PRO A 49 -30.70 19.75 17.65
C PRO A 49 -30.24 18.32 17.25
N VAL A 50 -31.07 17.30 17.44
CA VAL A 50 -30.68 15.89 17.25
C VAL A 50 -30.31 15.58 15.80
N PRO A 51 -31.07 15.98 14.76
CA PRO A 51 -30.71 15.79 13.37
C PRO A 51 -29.34 16.41 13.03
N THR A 52 -29.10 17.62 13.47
CA THR A 52 -27.80 18.31 13.25
C THR A 52 -26.66 17.59 13.93
N ILE A 53 -26.84 17.08 15.16
CA ILE A 53 -25.82 16.30 15.86
C ILE A 53 -25.50 15.01 15.10
N ILE A 54 -26.51 14.31 14.58
CA ILE A 54 -26.30 13.08 13.79
C ILE A 54 -25.52 13.38 12.51
N ALA A 55 -25.85 14.46 11.80
CA ALA A 55 -25.13 14.85 10.58
C ALA A 55 -23.65 15.22 10.87
N ILE A 56 -23.40 16.01 11.93
CA ILE A 56 -22.03 16.35 12.35
C ILE A 56 -21.26 15.11 12.78
N ALA A 57 -21.89 14.20 13.53
CA ALA A 57 -21.28 12.96 13.95
C ALA A 57 -20.88 12.10 12.73
N ALA A 58 -21.74 11.98 11.71
CA ALA A 58 -21.42 11.25 10.48
C ALA A 58 -20.24 11.89 9.73
N LEU A 59 -20.22 13.23 9.62
CA LEU A 59 -19.12 13.99 9.01
C LEU A 59 -17.78 13.80 9.75
N ALA A 60 -17.81 13.60 11.06
CA ALA A 60 -16.59 13.35 11.85
C ALA A 60 -16.17 11.88 11.83
N ILE A 61 -17.14 10.95 11.95
CA ILE A 61 -16.86 9.51 12.06
C ILE A 61 -16.38 8.94 10.72
N ALA A 62 -16.92 9.38 9.58
CA ALA A 62 -16.57 8.83 8.27
C ALA A 62 -15.08 9.03 7.93
N PRO A 63 -14.49 10.24 7.97
CA PRO A 63 -13.06 10.42 7.70
C PRO A 63 -12.18 9.77 8.78
N LEU A 64 -12.57 9.82 10.05
CA LEU A 64 -11.85 9.16 11.13
C LEU A 64 -11.83 7.64 10.95
N GLY A 65 -12.98 7.04 10.66
CA GLY A 65 -13.11 5.61 10.40
C GLY A 65 -12.30 5.17 9.18
N THR A 66 -12.38 5.93 8.09
CA THR A 66 -11.59 5.67 6.88
C THR A 66 -10.09 5.75 7.17
N TRP A 67 -9.66 6.76 7.93
CA TRP A 67 -8.26 6.90 8.33
C TRP A 67 -7.80 5.74 9.22
N LEU A 68 -8.60 5.33 10.22
CA LEU A 68 -8.28 4.19 11.09
C LEU A 68 -8.17 2.89 10.29
N VAL A 69 -9.11 2.63 9.39
CA VAL A 69 -9.09 1.45 8.51
C VAL A 69 -7.85 1.48 7.62
N HIS A 70 -7.57 2.60 6.95
CA HIS A 70 -6.39 2.75 6.11
C HIS A 70 -5.10 2.55 6.91
N ASN A 71 -4.99 3.19 8.09
CA ASN A 71 -3.80 3.09 8.94
C ASN A 71 -3.54 1.66 9.44
N ARG A 72 -4.60 0.89 9.69
CA ARG A 72 -4.47 -0.47 10.22
C ARG A 72 -4.43 -1.56 9.17
N LEU A 73 -5.14 -1.39 8.06
CA LEU A 73 -5.28 -2.43 7.04
C LEU A 73 -4.28 -2.34 5.89
N ALA A 74 -3.54 -1.26 5.74
CA ALA A 74 -2.52 -1.18 4.68
C ALA A 74 -1.39 -2.20 4.83
N LEU A 75 -1.12 -2.63 6.06
CA LEU A 75 -0.03 -3.56 6.41
C LEU A 75 -0.49 -4.66 7.38
N VAL A 76 -1.67 -5.22 7.22
CA VAL A 76 -2.20 -6.21 8.17
C VAL A 76 -1.43 -7.53 8.12
N GLY A 77 -1.31 -8.11 9.27
CA GLY A 77 -0.70 -9.42 9.46
C GLY A 77 0.82 -9.42 9.43
N ASN A 78 1.48 -8.25 9.41
CA ASN A 78 2.93 -8.19 9.34
C ASN A 78 3.64 -9.04 10.39
N LEU A 79 3.30 -8.88 11.66
CA LEU A 79 3.95 -9.66 12.73
C LEU A 79 3.66 -11.16 12.60
N HIS A 80 2.42 -11.51 12.28
CA HIS A 80 2.05 -12.91 12.04
C HIS A 80 2.75 -13.51 10.80
N LEU A 81 2.89 -12.72 9.73
CA LEU A 81 3.62 -13.15 8.53
C LEU A 81 5.11 -13.30 8.81
N ARG A 82 5.68 -12.40 9.62
CA ARG A 82 7.07 -12.48 10.08
C ARG A 82 7.34 -13.79 10.79
N ASP A 83 6.53 -14.12 11.79
CA ASP A 83 6.72 -15.32 12.61
C ASP A 83 6.58 -16.58 11.73
N ARG A 84 5.57 -16.64 10.88
CA ARG A 84 5.39 -17.76 9.94
C ARG A 84 6.54 -17.92 8.95
N LEU A 85 7.10 -16.81 8.46
CA LEU A 85 8.25 -16.87 7.56
C LEU A 85 9.51 -17.31 8.31
N ALA A 86 9.70 -16.84 9.54
CA ALA A 86 10.82 -17.29 10.37
C ALA A 86 10.76 -18.81 10.62
N ASP A 87 9.58 -19.33 10.98
CA ASP A 87 9.37 -20.77 11.17
C ASP A 87 9.68 -21.55 9.88
N LYS A 88 9.16 -21.08 8.73
CA LYS A 88 9.41 -21.71 7.42
C LYS A 88 10.90 -21.75 7.07
N LEU A 89 11.62 -20.64 7.21
CA LEU A 89 13.06 -20.58 6.92
C LEU A 89 13.86 -21.48 7.86
N GLN A 90 13.46 -21.56 9.12
CA GLN A 90 14.08 -22.47 10.08
C GLN A 90 13.87 -23.94 9.71
N GLU A 91 12.65 -24.32 9.31
CA GLU A 91 12.33 -25.67 8.85
C GLU A 91 13.09 -26.07 7.58
N GLN A 92 13.36 -25.11 6.70
CA GLN A 92 14.14 -25.31 5.48
C GLN A 92 15.65 -25.34 5.72
N GLY A 93 16.11 -25.06 6.94
CA GLY A 93 17.53 -24.97 7.27
C GLY A 93 18.22 -23.72 6.66
N GLU A 94 17.41 -22.76 6.23
CA GLU A 94 17.84 -21.51 5.61
C GLU A 94 17.99 -20.41 6.66
N ALA A 95 18.69 -20.70 7.75
CA ALA A 95 18.91 -19.74 8.80
C ALA A 95 19.63 -18.49 8.28
N LEU A 96 19.23 -17.34 8.80
CA LEU A 96 19.94 -16.09 8.58
C LEU A 96 21.35 -16.17 9.18
N PRO A 97 22.31 -15.41 8.67
CA PRO A 97 23.68 -15.42 9.21
C PRO A 97 23.68 -15.15 10.72
N GLU A 98 24.39 -15.97 11.47
CA GLU A 98 24.54 -15.78 12.92
C GLU A 98 25.19 -14.42 13.23
N GLY A 99 24.74 -13.77 14.29
CA GLY A 99 25.33 -12.51 14.78
C GLY A 99 24.83 -11.25 14.07
N VAL A 100 23.86 -11.36 13.15
CA VAL A 100 23.22 -10.20 12.50
C VAL A 100 21.74 -10.17 12.88
N GLU A 101 21.25 -9.01 13.32
CA GLU A 101 19.84 -8.80 13.60
C GLU A 101 19.09 -8.55 12.27
N PRO A 102 18.27 -9.49 11.81
CA PRO A 102 17.54 -9.34 10.57
C PRO A 102 16.34 -8.43 10.74
N ILE A 103 16.04 -7.63 9.74
CA ILE A 103 14.87 -6.74 9.71
C ILE A 103 13.84 -7.33 8.75
N PHE A 104 12.62 -7.48 9.22
CA PHE A 104 11.51 -7.93 8.39
C PHE A 104 11.05 -6.82 7.44
N VAL A 105 11.12 -7.07 6.14
CA VAL A 105 10.85 -6.07 5.10
C VAL A 105 9.94 -6.62 4.01
N GLY A 106 9.21 -5.73 3.36
CA GLY A 106 8.59 -5.97 2.07
C GLY A 106 9.55 -5.59 0.95
N PHE A 107 9.54 -6.34 -0.12
CA PHE A 107 10.42 -6.17 -1.27
C PHE A 107 9.62 -6.06 -2.56
N SER A 108 9.99 -5.09 -3.40
CA SER A 108 9.46 -4.92 -4.75
C SER A 108 10.59 -4.68 -5.75
N PRO A 109 10.71 -5.49 -6.81
CA PRO A 109 11.81 -5.39 -7.78
C PRO A 109 11.71 -4.18 -8.70
N GLY A 110 10.59 -3.44 -8.72
CA GLY A 110 10.35 -2.27 -9.56
C GLY A 110 10.17 -0.98 -8.77
N GLU A 111 10.09 0.14 -9.49
CA GLU A 111 9.88 1.48 -8.93
C GLU A 111 8.38 1.86 -8.80
N GLU A 112 7.49 1.06 -9.38
CA GLU A 112 6.10 1.43 -9.56
C GLU A 112 5.29 1.27 -8.28
N GLN A 113 4.90 2.40 -7.73
CA GLN A 113 3.82 2.51 -6.76
C GLN A 113 2.75 3.41 -7.30
N LEU A 114 1.58 2.84 -7.53
CA LEU A 114 0.40 3.62 -7.81
C LEU A 114 -0.19 4.14 -6.51
N LEU A 115 -0.66 5.37 -6.52
CA LEU A 115 -1.21 6.11 -5.37
C LEU A 115 -2.32 5.35 -4.61
N TRP A 116 -2.94 4.37 -5.27
CA TRP A 116 -4.14 3.66 -4.84
C TRP A 116 -3.91 2.17 -4.56
N ASP A 117 -2.70 1.69 -4.78
CA ASP A 117 -2.36 0.33 -4.46
C ASP A 117 -2.23 0.16 -2.95
N GLY A 118 -2.88 -0.87 -2.43
CA GLY A 118 -2.69 -1.29 -1.06
C GLY A 118 -1.26 -1.81 -0.84
N ASP A 119 -1.14 -3.04 -0.40
CA ASP A 119 0.16 -3.70 -0.27
C ASP A 119 0.68 -4.11 -1.66
N THR A 120 1.71 -3.40 -2.15
CA THR A 120 2.34 -3.60 -3.47
C THR A 120 3.61 -4.42 -3.38
N ASP A 121 4.01 -4.88 -2.19
CA ASP A 121 5.18 -5.71 -2.05
C ASP A 121 5.00 -7.01 -2.84
N ARG A 122 5.99 -7.36 -3.64
CA ARG A 122 5.96 -8.61 -4.41
C ARG A 122 6.38 -9.79 -3.54
N ASP A 123 7.24 -9.52 -2.56
CA ASP A 123 7.71 -10.51 -1.61
C ASP A 123 7.84 -9.90 -0.21
N ILE A 124 7.89 -10.75 0.79
CA ILE A 124 8.24 -10.41 2.17
C ILE A 124 9.42 -11.26 2.60
N GLY A 125 10.32 -10.67 3.38
CA GLY A 125 11.52 -11.38 3.79
C GLY A 125 12.30 -10.68 4.89
N PHE A 126 13.39 -11.28 5.24
CA PHE A 126 14.37 -10.74 6.17
C PHE A 126 15.56 -10.15 5.43
N LEU A 127 15.85 -8.90 5.71
CA LEU A 127 17.01 -8.18 5.21
C LEU A 127 18.06 -8.08 6.30
N ALA A 128 19.29 -8.40 5.98
CA ALA A 128 20.43 -8.30 6.89
C ALA A 128 21.61 -7.64 6.20
N ALA A 129 22.33 -6.76 6.91
CA ALA A 129 23.63 -6.26 6.47
C ALA A 129 24.72 -7.20 7.01
N TRP A 130 25.27 -8.05 6.15
CA TRP A 130 26.25 -9.05 6.50
C TRP A 130 27.60 -8.76 5.82
N GLY A 131 28.57 -8.34 6.64
CA GLY A 131 29.85 -7.87 6.11
C GLY A 131 29.65 -6.70 5.14
N ASP A 132 30.17 -6.87 3.93
CA ASP A 132 30.06 -5.89 2.84
C ASP A 132 28.93 -6.21 1.85
N ALA A 133 27.89 -6.90 2.28
CA ALA A 133 26.73 -7.18 1.45
C ALA A 133 25.40 -7.04 2.21
N LEU A 134 24.34 -6.68 1.49
CA LEU A 134 22.98 -6.88 1.92
C LEU A 134 22.56 -8.29 1.51
N VAL A 135 21.99 -9.02 2.46
CA VAL A 135 21.45 -10.36 2.26
C VAL A 135 19.95 -10.30 2.50
N TYR A 136 19.19 -10.84 1.58
CA TYR A 136 17.73 -10.94 1.69
C TYR A 136 17.30 -12.40 1.56
N ARG A 137 16.46 -12.82 2.48
CA ARG A 137 15.77 -14.13 2.43
C ARG A 137 14.28 -13.92 2.58
N GLY A 138 13.57 -14.16 1.51
CA GLY A 138 12.13 -13.96 1.42
C GLY A 138 11.36 -15.25 1.22
N ASP A 139 10.06 -15.09 1.03
CA ASP A 139 9.13 -16.18 0.76
C ASP A 139 9.28 -16.70 -0.69
N GLU A 140 9.63 -15.81 -1.62
CA GLU A 140 9.83 -16.12 -3.06
C GLU A 140 11.25 -15.88 -3.53
N PHE A 141 11.90 -14.82 -3.04
CA PHE A 141 13.21 -14.39 -3.52
C PHE A 141 14.27 -14.52 -2.45
N GLU A 142 15.46 -14.92 -2.90
CA GLU A 142 16.67 -14.88 -2.14
C GLU A 142 17.75 -14.21 -2.96
N TRP A 143 18.45 -13.23 -2.35
CA TRP A 143 19.50 -12.53 -3.05
C TRP A 143 20.54 -11.93 -2.10
N PHE A 144 21.70 -11.62 -2.66
CA PHE A 144 22.68 -10.76 -2.00
C PHE A 144 23.10 -9.61 -2.91
N LEU A 145 23.42 -8.48 -2.31
CA LEU A 145 23.87 -7.29 -3.01
C LEU A 145 25.15 -6.77 -2.36
N PRO A 146 26.32 -6.90 -3.03
CA PRO A 146 27.57 -6.33 -2.54
C PRO A 146 27.48 -4.81 -2.43
N ARG A 147 28.08 -4.25 -1.40
CA ARG A 147 28.07 -2.82 -1.10
C ARG A 147 28.67 -1.98 -2.21
N ASP A 148 29.74 -2.46 -2.85
CA ASP A 148 30.43 -1.81 -3.96
C ASP A 148 29.55 -1.69 -5.22
N ARG A 149 28.43 -2.39 -5.27
CA ARG A 149 27.45 -2.34 -6.36
C ARG A 149 26.27 -1.42 -6.09
N ILE A 150 26.16 -0.87 -4.91
CA ILE A 150 25.11 0.07 -4.56
C ILE A 150 25.53 1.47 -5.02
N ASP A 151 24.74 2.05 -5.92
CA ASP A 151 24.98 3.39 -6.42
C ASP A 151 24.35 4.44 -5.51
N ILE A 152 23.09 4.24 -5.13
CA ILE A 152 22.29 5.21 -4.34
C ILE A 152 21.32 4.46 -3.47
N ILE A 153 21.17 4.93 -2.23
CA ILE A 153 20.06 4.60 -1.32
C ILE A 153 19.30 5.89 -1.07
N GLU A 154 18.02 5.92 -1.37
CA GLU A 154 17.22 7.14 -1.24
C GLU A 154 15.81 6.84 -0.68
N PRO A 155 15.24 7.76 0.11
CA PRO A 155 13.87 7.63 0.55
C PRO A 155 12.92 7.93 -0.60
N MET A 156 11.88 7.10 -0.75
CA MET A 156 10.72 7.39 -1.57
C MET A 156 9.56 7.75 -0.65
N GLN A 157 9.09 8.98 -0.77
CA GLN A 157 7.91 9.44 -0.04
C GLN A 157 6.80 9.70 -1.05
N PRO A 158 5.89 8.75 -1.26
CA PRO A 158 4.70 9.02 -2.06
C PRO A 158 3.82 10.05 -1.34
N ALA A 159 3.10 10.85 -2.11
CA ALA A 159 2.16 11.86 -1.58
C ALA A 159 1.09 11.25 -0.66
N ALA A 160 0.75 9.98 -0.87
CA ALA A 160 -0.08 9.18 0.02
C ALA A 160 0.45 7.74 0.03
N GLY A 161 0.48 7.09 1.21
CA GLY A 161 0.87 5.70 1.31
C GLY A 161 2.10 5.42 2.17
N ILE A 162 2.75 4.28 1.91
CA ILE A 162 3.85 3.76 2.71
C ILE A 162 5.15 4.37 2.22
N SER A 163 5.93 4.99 3.12
CA SER A 163 7.30 5.42 2.82
C SER A 163 8.16 4.20 2.49
N ARG A 164 8.94 4.28 1.44
CA ARG A 164 9.83 3.20 1.00
C ARG A 164 11.26 3.68 0.87
N ILE A 165 12.19 2.74 0.82
CA ILE A 165 13.59 2.97 0.51
C ILE A 165 13.84 2.41 -0.89
N ARG A 166 14.34 3.25 -1.79
CA ARG A 166 14.82 2.82 -3.10
C ARG A 166 16.31 2.56 -3.02
N ILE A 167 16.72 1.42 -3.53
CA ILE A 167 18.13 1.07 -3.70
C ILE A 167 18.40 0.93 -5.19
N ARG A 168 19.25 1.83 -5.71
CA ARG A 168 19.78 1.74 -7.08
C ARG A 168 21.13 1.04 -7.05
N TRP A 169 21.32 0.16 -8.00
CA TRP A 169 22.51 -0.66 -8.05
C TRP A 169 22.89 -1.02 -9.50
N HIS A 170 24.11 -1.47 -9.70
CA HIS A 170 24.62 -1.89 -11.00
C HIS A 170 25.06 -3.36 -11.00
N ALA A 171 24.84 -4.04 -12.12
CA ALA A 171 25.36 -5.36 -12.41
C ALA A 171 26.46 -5.24 -13.49
N PRO A 172 27.36 -6.22 -13.61
CA PRO A 172 28.31 -6.26 -14.71
C PRO A 172 27.53 -6.24 -16.04
N ARG A 173 27.70 -5.20 -16.84
CA ARG A 173 27.04 -4.95 -18.13
C ARG A 173 25.60 -4.38 -18.07
N GLN A 174 25.05 -4.11 -16.91
CA GLN A 174 23.71 -3.53 -16.78
C GLN A 174 23.74 -2.42 -15.73
N ARG A 175 23.49 -1.19 -16.16
CA ARG A 175 23.38 -0.02 -15.28
C ARG A 175 21.92 0.29 -14.98
N ASN A 176 21.68 1.03 -13.91
CA ASN A 176 20.36 1.56 -13.51
C ASN A 176 19.32 0.48 -13.18
N ARG A 177 19.69 -0.45 -12.33
CA ARG A 177 18.73 -1.34 -11.70
C ARG A 177 18.28 -0.75 -10.38
N SER A 178 17.05 -0.97 -10.03
CA SER A 178 16.54 -0.55 -8.74
C SER A 178 15.52 -1.54 -8.20
N PHE A 179 15.36 -1.51 -6.89
CA PHE A 179 14.27 -2.14 -6.18
C PHE A 179 13.87 -1.26 -4.99
N THR A 180 12.72 -1.54 -4.42
CA THR A 180 12.24 -0.84 -3.23
C THR A 180 12.02 -1.81 -2.09
N ILE A 181 12.27 -1.33 -0.87
CA ILE A 181 11.99 -2.03 0.37
C ILE A 181 11.23 -1.13 1.35
N VAL A 182 10.48 -1.77 2.23
CA VAL A 182 9.76 -1.11 3.33
C VAL A 182 9.89 -1.96 4.58
N SER A 183 10.10 -1.35 5.73
CA SER A 183 10.03 -2.10 6.99
C SER A 183 8.61 -2.56 7.27
N ARG A 184 8.46 -3.83 7.60
CA ARG A 184 7.20 -4.47 7.99
C ARG A 184 7.16 -4.86 9.47
N GLU A 185 8.11 -4.39 10.26
CA GLU A 185 8.13 -4.56 11.71
C GLU A 185 7.24 -3.53 12.40
N ALA A 186 5.96 -3.51 12.01
CA ALA A 186 5.02 -2.52 12.49
C ALA A 186 3.59 -3.04 12.45
N SER A 187 2.76 -2.55 13.35
CA SER A 187 1.35 -2.88 13.44
C SER A 187 0.46 -1.87 12.69
N ASP A 188 0.99 -0.69 12.35
CA ASP A 188 0.27 0.36 11.63
C ASP A 188 1.21 1.19 10.72
N LEU A 189 0.61 2.05 9.89
CA LEU A 189 1.35 2.86 8.92
C LEU A 189 2.30 3.87 9.55
N ARG A 190 1.98 4.38 10.72
CA ARG A 190 2.84 5.35 11.41
C ARG A 190 4.11 4.67 11.90
N GLU A 191 3.94 3.55 12.59
CA GLU A 191 5.06 2.72 13.05
C GLU A 191 5.90 2.23 11.84
N ALA A 192 5.24 1.82 10.73
CA ALA A 192 5.93 1.41 9.52
C ALA A 192 6.80 2.53 8.91
N ARG A 193 6.34 3.78 8.94
CA ARG A 193 7.14 4.93 8.49
C ARG A 193 8.34 5.17 9.39
N GLU A 194 8.14 5.11 10.70
CA GLU A 194 9.20 5.30 11.70
C GLU A 194 10.24 4.16 11.56
N ALA A 195 9.80 2.91 11.46
CA ALA A 195 10.68 1.76 11.26
C ALA A 195 11.41 1.80 9.91
N THR A 196 10.75 2.23 8.82
CA THR A 196 11.40 2.39 7.51
C THR A 196 12.43 3.51 7.54
N HIS A 197 12.16 4.61 8.24
CA HIS A 197 13.15 5.67 8.43
C HIS A 197 14.35 5.18 9.26
N ALA A 198 14.12 4.42 10.32
CA ALA A 198 15.20 3.81 11.12
C ALA A 198 16.05 2.85 10.27
N LEU A 199 15.40 2.01 9.44
CA LEU A 199 16.10 1.14 8.49
C LEU A 199 16.96 1.95 7.50
N LEU A 200 16.45 3.07 6.96
CA LEU A 200 17.22 3.95 6.08
C LEU A 200 18.48 4.47 6.76
N GLN A 201 18.38 4.92 8.01
CA GLN A 201 19.53 5.39 8.78
C GLN A 201 20.55 4.27 9.06
N GLN A 202 20.08 3.05 9.33
CA GLN A 202 20.95 1.88 9.49
C GLN A 202 21.70 1.54 8.20
N LEU A 203 21.01 1.62 7.05
CA LEU A 203 21.63 1.40 5.74
C LEU A 203 22.69 2.46 5.42
N TYR A 204 22.42 3.74 5.71
CA TYR A 204 23.41 4.79 5.55
C TYR A 204 24.63 4.59 6.45
N ALA A 205 24.39 4.26 7.72
CA ALA A 205 25.47 3.97 8.65
C ALA A 205 26.31 2.75 8.22
N TRP A 206 25.65 1.72 7.67
CA TRP A 206 26.35 0.55 7.15
C TRP A 206 27.19 0.89 5.91
N VAL A 207 26.65 1.66 4.96
CA VAL A 207 27.43 2.08 3.77
C VAL A 207 28.62 2.95 4.15
N ALA A 208 28.51 3.77 5.19
CA ALA A 208 29.58 4.65 5.66
C ALA A 208 30.71 3.92 6.44
N ARG A 209 30.52 2.66 6.87
CA ARG A 209 31.55 1.89 7.59
C ARG A 209 32.69 1.52 6.65
N PRO A 210 33.93 1.38 7.17
CA PRO A 210 35.04 0.82 6.39
C PRO A 210 34.70 -0.61 5.95
N PRO A 211 35.22 -1.08 4.79
CA PRO A 211 34.99 -2.44 4.30
C PRO A 211 35.37 -3.49 5.36
N ALA A 212 34.51 -4.48 5.54
CA ALA A 212 34.78 -5.62 6.41
C ALA A 212 35.58 -6.66 5.64
N THR A 213 36.67 -7.14 6.21
CA THR A 213 37.69 -7.93 5.50
C THR A 213 37.37 -9.43 5.39
N GLU A 214 36.20 -9.93 5.94
CA GLU A 214 36.24 -11.34 6.35
C GLU A 214 35.03 -12.24 6.04
N ASN A 215 34.04 -11.83 5.31
CA ASN A 215 32.91 -12.75 5.06
C ASN A 215 32.77 -13.11 3.58
N ALA A 216 33.04 -14.37 3.25
CA ALA A 216 32.71 -14.89 1.92
C ALA A 216 31.18 -14.73 1.69
N PRO A 217 30.78 -14.10 0.59
CA PRO A 217 29.38 -13.89 0.32
C PRO A 217 28.63 -15.23 0.18
N PRO A 218 27.40 -15.32 0.66
CA PRO A 218 26.59 -16.51 0.43
C PRO A 218 26.43 -16.74 -1.07
N LYS A 219 26.29 -17.99 -1.48
CA LYS A 219 26.07 -18.37 -2.88
C LYS A 219 24.62 -18.06 -3.31
N LEU A 220 24.21 -16.83 -3.18
CA LEU A 220 22.88 -16.33 -3.58
C LEU A 220 23.00 -15.53 -4.88
N GLY A 221 21.90 -15.43 -5.61
CA GLY A 221 21.79 -14.59 -6.79
C GLY A 221 21.81 -13.09 -6.47
N MET A 222 21.91 -12.26 -7.49
CA MET A 222 21.71 -10.81 -7.36
C MET A 222 20.22 -10.49 -7.23
N PRO A 223 19.84 -9.32 -6.69
CA PRO A 223 18.44 -8.94 -6.58
C PRO A 223 17.71 -9.05 -7.93
N PRO A 224 16.51 -9.65 -7.97
CA PRO A 224 15.67 -9.53 -9.15
C PRO A 224 15.36 -8.05 -9.34
N SER A 225 15.58 -7.56 -10.55
CA SER A 225 15.28 -6.19 -10.91
C SER A 225 14.53 -6.20 -12.21
N GLU A 226 13.44 -5.51 -12.26
CA GLU A 226 12.88 -5.14 -13.53
C GLU A 226 13.87 -4.18 -14.20
N VAL A 227 14.12 -4.41 -15.49
CA VAL A 227 14.93 -3.46 -16.25
C VAL A 227 14.16 -2.15 -16.21
N SER A 228 14.77 -1.12 -15.62
CA SER A 228 14.25 0.25 -15.64
C SER A 228 14.22 0.75 -17.08
N GLY A 229 13.28 0.28 -17.86
CA GLY A 229 13.14 0.42 -19.29
C GLY A 229 11.97 -0.41 -19.84
N GLY A 230 11.38 -1.26 -19.02
CA GLY A 230 10.02 -1.70 -19.23
C GLY A 230 9.20 -0.43 -19.36
N LYS A 231 8.54 -0.24 -20.48
CA LYS A 231 7.62 0.87 -20.76
C LYS A 231 7.07 1.33 -19.40
N ARG A 232 7.55 2.49 -18.88
CA ARG A 232 6.68 3.26 -18.01
C ARG A 232 5.37 3.18 -18.71
N VAL A 233 4.44 2.49 -18.16
CA VAL A 233 3.06 2.77 -18.46
C VAL A 233 2.95 4.19 -17.92
N ASP A 234 3.36 5.14 -18.74
CA ASP A 234 2.94 6.51 -18.64
C ASP A 234 1.42 6.37 -18.80
N THR A 235 0.76 5.93 -17.73
CA THR A 235 -0.65 6.24 -17.58
C THR A 235 -0.65 7.73 -17.74
N ALA A 236 -0.92 8.11 -19.00
CA ALA A 236 -0.85 9.49 -19.40
C ALA A 236 -1.59 10.24 -18.30
N PRO A 237 -0.93 11.15 -17.53
CA PRO A 237 -1.57 11.81 -16.39
C PRO A 237 -2.93 12.38 -16.78
N GLY A 238 -3.19 12.57 -18.08
CA GLY A 238 -4.44 13.03 -18.63
C GLY A 238 -5.62 12.05 -18.53
N GLY A 239 -5.42 10.76 -18.75
CA GLY A 239 -6.54 9.78 -18.74
C GLY A 239 -7.09 9.54 -17.35
N SER A 240 -6.23 9.27 -16.37
CA SER A 240 -6.62 9.07 -14.97
C SER A 240 -7.22 10.34 -14.37
N CYS A 241 -6.63 11.52 -14.66
CA CYS A 241 -7.18 12.81 -14.22
C CYS A 241 -8.55 13.09 -14.84
N ALA A 242 -8.75 12.79 -16.13
CA ALA A 242 -10.04 12.99 -16.78
C ALA A 242 -11.14 12.09 -16.18
N VAL A 243 -10.84 10.82 -15.91
CA VAL A 243 -11.77 9.90 -15.25
C VAL A 243 -12.09 10.38 -13.84
N MET A 244 -11.09 10.77 -13.05
CA MET A 244 -11.29 11.30 -11.70
C MET A 244 -12.16 12.56 -11.72
N LEU A 245 -11.88 13.49 -12.64
CA LEU A 245 -12.69 14.71 -12.81
C LEU A 245 -14.13 14.41 -13.21
N ALA A 246 -14.33 13.49 -14.15
CA ALA A 246 -15.67 13.08 -14.61
C ALA A 246 -16.47 12.43 -13.47
N VAL A 247 -15.88 11.52 -12.71
CA VAL A 247 -16.55 10.86 -11.57
C VAL A 247 -16.81 11.87 -10.46
N THR A 248 -15.87 12.76 -10.16
CA THR A 248 -16.06 13.81 -9.16
C THR A 248 -17.18 14.76 -9.58
N ALA A 249 -17.22 15.19 -10.84
CA ALA A 249 -18.31 16.04 -11.35
C ALA A 249 -19.65 15.32 -11.27
N ALA A 250 -19.74 14.07 -11.73
CA ALA A 250 -20.96 13.27 -11.68
C ALA A 250 -21.43 13.07 -10.23
N THR A 251 -20.48 12.81 -9.31
CA THR A 251 -20.78 12.66 -7.88
C THR A 251 -21.30 13.96 -7.26
N THR A 252 -20.71 15.10 -7.62
CA THR A 252 -21.16 16.42 -7.15
C THR A 252 -22.55 16.73 -7.64
N VAL A 253 -22.84 16.50 -8.93
CA VAL A 253 -24.18 16.68 -9.49
C VAL A 253 -25.18 15.73 -8.84
N GLY A 254 -24.81 14.47 -8.64
CA GLY A 254 -25.64 13.48 -7.97
C GLY A 254 -25.94 13.88 -6.51
N ALA A 255 -24.93 14.35 -5.78
CA ALA A 255 -25.10 14.84 -4.41
C ALA A 255 -26.07 16.04 -4.35
N TRP A 256 -25.96 16.96 -5.32
CA TRP A 256 -26.91 18.08 -5.43
C TRP A 256 -28.33 17.62 -5.76
N GLN A 257 -28.49 16.69 -6.71
CA GLN A 257 -29.81 16.16 -7.10
C GLN A 257 -30.48 15.44 -5.94
N VAL A 258 -29.74 14.67 -5.14
CA VAL A 258 -30.29 13.92 -4.00
C VAL A 258 -30.49 14.80 -2.77
N GLY A 259 -29.54 15.70 -2.47
CA GLY A 259 -29.61 16.59 -1.31
C GLY A 259 -30.44 17.85 -1.53
N GLY A 260 -30.50 18.36 -2.77
CA GLY A 260 -31.17 19.62 -3.12
C GLY A 260 -32.65 19.70 -2.68
N PRO A 261 -33.48 18.68 -2.89
CA PRO A 261 -34.86 18.68 -2.40
C PRO A 261 -34.98 18.87 -0.89
N PHE A 262 -34.03 18.28 -0.12
CA PHE A 262 -34.03 18.47 1.34
C PHE A 262 -33.62 19.88 1.75
N VAL A 263 -32.71 20.51 0.97
CA VAL A 263 -32.36 21.93 1.19
C VAL A 263 -33.54 22.83 0.92
N ALA A 264 -34.30 22.56 -0.13
CA ALA A 264 -35.53 23.31 -0.44
C ALA A 264 -36.62 23.20 0.66
N ASP A 265 -36.64 22.05 1.34
CA ASP A 265 -37.54 21.79 2.47
C ASP A 265 -36.92 22.22 3.83
N GLU A 266 -35.80 22.93 3.84
CA GLU A 266 -35.05 23.32 5.05
C GLU A 266 -34.56 22.16 5.92
N LYS A 267 -34.44 20.94 5.34
CA LYS A 267 -33.96 19.72 6.01
C LYS A 267 -32.48 19.52 5.82
N TYR A 268 -31.69 20.43 6.34
CA TYR A 268 -30.23 20.47 6.08
C TYR A 268 -29.47 19.23 6.54
N ALA A 269 -29.86 18.64 7.69
CA ALA A 269 -29.21 17.42 8.17
C ALA A 269 -29.45 16.23 7.22
N HIS A 270 -30.65 16.09 6.69
CA HIS A 270 -30.97 15.09 5.66
C HIS A 270 -30.16 15.35 4.38
N ALA A 271 -30.05 16.61 3.94
CA ALA A 271 -29.27 17.00 2.77
C ALA A 271 -27.81 16.61 2.90
N ILE A 272 -27.19 16.90 4.04
CA ILE A 272 -25.77 16.55 4.34
C ILE A 272 -25.57 15.04 4.28
N LEU A 273 -26.43 14.27 4.94
CA LEU A 273 -26.29 12.82 4.99
C LEU A 273 -26.55 12.17 3.63
N ALA A 274 -27.55 12.64 2.89
CA ALA A 274 -27.83 12.17 1.53
C ALA A 274 -26.68 12.47 0.56
N ALA A 275 -26.14 13.68 0.60
CA ALA A 275 -24.94 14.05 -0.16
C ALA A 275 -23.73 13.20 0.24
N GLY A 276 -23.52 12.96 1.52
CA GLY A 276 -22.46 12.10 2.04
C GLY A 276 -22.55 10.67 1.53
N CYS A 277 -23.76 10.10 1.43
CA CYS A 277 -23.97 8.78 0.80
C CYS A 277 -23.51 8.77 -0.66
N VAL A 278 -23.87 9.80 -1.44
CA VAL A 278 -23.48 9.91 -2.85
C VAL A 278 -21.98 10.08 -3.00
N PHE A 279 -21.32 10.90 -2.17
CA PHE A 279 -19.88 11.04 -2.16
C PHE A 279 -19.15 9.75 -1.80
N ALA A 280 -19.65 8.99 -0.82
CA ALA A 280 -19.10 7.69 -0.46
C ALA A 280 -19.19 6.68 -1.62
N ILE A 281 -20.33 6.65 -2.32
CA ILE A 281 -20.51 5.82 -3.53
C ILE A 281 -19.55 6.26 -4.64
N GLY A 282 -19.43 7.56 -4.89
CA GLY A 282 -18.49 8.11 -5.89
C GLY A 282 -17.05 7.76 -5.60
N PHE A 283 -16.63 7.84 -4.34
CA PHE A 283 -15.29 7.42 -3.91
C PHE A 283 -15.07 5.91 -4.14
N GLY A 284 -16.05 5.08 -3.83
CA GLY A 284 -16.03 3.65 -4.13
C GLY A 284 -15.92 3.36 -5.62
N ALA A 285 -16.66 4.10 -6.46
CA ALA A 285 -16.62 3.97 -7.90
C ALA A 285 -15.25 4.36 -8.49
N ILE A 286 -14.65 5.47 -8.03
CA ILE A 286 -13.28 5.87 -8.42
C ILE A 286 -12.31 4.73 -8.14
N ASN A 287 -12.32 4.19 -6.92
CA ASN A 287 -11.43 3.10 -6.54
C ASN A 287 -11.64 1.84 -7.41
N ALA A 288 -12.89 1.49 -7.73
CA ALA A 288 -13.20 0.35 -8.58
C ALA A 288 -12.72 0.56 -10.02
N ILE A 289 -12.95 1.74 -10.60
CA ILE A 289 -12.53 2.08 -11.98
C ILE A 289 -11.00 2.09 -12.07
N MET A 290 -10.30 2.71 -11.12
CA MET A 290 -8.84 2.73 -11.12
C MET A 290 -8.25 1.31 -11.08
N ARG A 291 -8.84 0.41 -10.29
CA ARG A 291 -8.41 -1.00 -10.25
C ARG A 291 -8.68 -1.76 -11.54
N LEU A 292 -9.81 -1.47 -12.20
CA LEU A 292 -10.12 -2.09 -13.49
C LEU A 292 -9.14 -1.64 -14.57
N LEU A 293 -8.78 -0.35 -14.59
CA LEU A 293 -7.79 0.18 -15.53
C LEU A 293 -6.43 -0.48 -15.32
N LEU A 294 -5.97 -0.60 -14.07
CA LEU A 294 -4.72 -1.28 -13.75
C LEU A 294 -4.73 -2.77 -14.13
N TRP A 295 -5.85 -3.44 -13.92
CA TRP A 295 -5.97 -4.84 -14.31
C TRP A 295 -5.94 -5.03 -15.85
N ALA A 296 -6.54 -4.12 -16.60
CA ALA A 296 -6.48 -4.14 -18.07
C ALA A 296 -5.05 -3.93 -18.57
N GLU A 297 -4.32 -2.97 -17.99
CA GLU A 297 -2.90 -2.73 -18.34
C GLU A 297 -1.99 -3.92 -18.00
N GLU A 298 -2.23 -4.62 -16.89
CA GLU A 298 -1.49 -5.85 -16.54
C GLU A 298 -1.74 -6.98 -17.58
N GLN A 299 -2.95 -7.07 -18.14
CA GLN A 299 -3.25 -8.05 -19.18
C GLN A 299 -2.58 -7.73 -20.51
N ASP A 300 -2.65 -6.47 -20.94
CA ASP A 300 -2.00 -6.04 -22.19
C ASP A 300 -0.48 -6.25 -22.13
N ALA A 301 0.14 -5.96 -20.96
CA ALA A 301 1.56 -6.20 -20.73
C ALA A 301 1.94 -7.71 -20.72
N ALA A 302 1.03 -8.57 -20.29
CA ALA A 302 1.24 -10.02 -20.30
C ALA A 302 1.10 -10.62 -21.71
N GLU A 303 0.20 -10.08 -22.54
CA GLU A 303 0.03 -10.48 -23.96
C GLU A 303 1.21 -10.00 -24.83
N ASP A 304 1.75 -8.82 -24.57
CA ASP A 304 2.93 -8.31 -25.31
C ASP A 304 4.23 -9.07 -24.95
N ALA A 305 4.25 -9.80 -23.85
CA ALA A 305 5.41 -10.58 -23.37
C ALA A 305 5.37 -12.07 -23.79
N ALA A 306 4.26 -12.56 -24.33
CA ALA A 306 4.05 -13.94 -24.79
C ALA A 306 4.31 -14.13 -26.27
#